data_19eb3a96d550d9a87ae93fdff11acc11
#
_entry.id   19eb3a96d550d9a87ae93fdff11acc11
#
_cell.length_a   1.000
_cell.length_b   1.000
_cell.length_c   1.000
_cell.angle_alpha   90.00
_cell.angle_beta   90.00
_cell.angle_gamma   90.00
#
_symmetry.space_group_name_H-M   'P 1'
#
loop_
_entity.id
_entity.type
_entity.pdbx_description
1 polymer ?
#
loop_
_entity_poly.entity_id
_entity_poly.type
_entity_poly.pdbx_seq_one_letter_code
_entity_poly.pdbx_strand_id
1 'polypeptide(L)'
;MEKRYGAVDRSGVSAAGKKRKQKQEKPGRGKTIAAVVLALLTVCAGVMCGIFLTRLAILPGNLKAAALAVLAVAGIGIALMLVLLRGRKLWFLGAALSVVYLALCGIGSYYLYHTDTAVKEVVRPVTLETDAISVFVLQDDPAQEAADIEGYTIGVLSELDRENTDYAVGQIEEQAGFSLQLAEYTGMDALIDALRSGEIGGMLVNHSLLSLTEDMEGYEDILTEIRAVITISIQQEVEQPQGQTAYDPDYFAVYLSGIDTYGGVTNRSRSDVNIIMAVNKKTKQILLLSTPRDYYVPLTVSGGAKDKLTHAGLYGVNVSKGTLENLYDTEIPYYLRMNFSGFIDIIDALGGIDVYSPEAFTVEPIMTYRQGYNHVNGLQALAFARERYSFSGGDRQRGENQMEVIRATIAKCQTSSMLLNYQEVMEGIAGTFESNIEQERIAQLVSAQLFEKSDWNVVSYSVDGSGSRQTTYSMPGRSVYVMIPDQSTVDHARELLRQVRAGEILTQE
;
A
#
# COMPACT_ATOMS: atom_id res chain seq x y z
N MET A 1 3.55 117.93 30.27
CA MET A 1 2.12 118.23 30.43
C MET A 1 1.35 116.95 30.23
N GLU A 2 0.86 116.58 31.29
CA GLU A 2 -0.49 116.17 31.70
C GLU A 2 -1.04 114.90 31.12
N LYS A 3 -1.08 113.89 31.99
CA LYS A 3 -2.22 113.31 32.69
C LYS A 3 -3.35 112.84 31.76
N ARG A 4 -3.84 111.60 31.84
CA ARG A 4 -4.60 110.92 32.97
C ARG A 4 -4.90 109.47 32.63
N TYR A 5 -4.75 108.66 33.52
CA TYR A 5 -5.53 107.61 34.17
C TYR A 5 -6.84 107.06 33.57
N GLY A 6 -7.01 105.82 33.64
CA GLY A 6 -8.31 105.09 33.70
C GLY A 6 -8.20 103.64 33.29
N ALA A 7 -8.15 102.95 34.19
CA ALA A 7 -8.97 101.93 34.90
C ALA A 7 -8.87 100.50 34.40
N VAL A 8 -8.46 99.70 35.33
CA VAL A 8 -8.45 98.23 35.30
C VAL A 8 -9.88 97.67 35.29
N ASP A 9 -10.18 96.71 34.41
CA ASP A 9 -11.22 95.73 34.69
C ASP A 9 -10.73 94.35 34.51
N ARG A 10 -10.78 93.55 35.65
CA ARG A 10 -10.51 92.13 35.73
C ARG A 10 -11.83 91.40 35.59
N SER A 11 -11.99 90.64 34.54
CA SER A 11 -12.92 89.52 34.59
C SER A 11 -12.33 88.28 33.86
N GLY A 12 -11.69 87.44 34.65
CA GLY A 12 -11.26 86.15 34.18
C GLY A 12 -12.46 85.25 33.88
N VAL A 13 -12.55 84.75 32.67
CA VAL A 13 -13.43 83.65 32.39
C VAL A 13 -12.57 82.44 31.90
N SER A 14 -12.33 81.56 32.81
CA SER A 14 -11.79 80.24 32.61
C SER A 14 -12.69 79.42 31.62
N ALA A 15 -12.26 79.27 30.36
CA ALA A 15 -12.89 78.31 29.47
C ALA A 15 -12.42 76.88 29.80
N ALA A 16 -13.06 76.26 30.79
CA ALA A 16 -12.96 74.82 31.02
C ALA A 16 -13.52 74.06 29.81
N GLY A 17 -12.60 73.53 28.99
CA GLY A 17 -12.94 72.61 27.89
C GLY A 17 -13.67 71.36 28.45
N LYS A 18 -14.98 71.33 28.33
CA LYS A 18 -15.79 70.14 28.53
C LYS A 18 -15.37 69.08 27.48
N LYS A 19 -14.50 68.13 27.84
CA LYS A 19 -14.34 66.86 27.12
C LYS A 19 -15.73 66.23 27.08
N ARG A 20 -16.38 66.31 25.92
CA ARG A 20 -17.58 65.51 25.59
C ARG A 20 -17.23 64.05 25.77
N LYS A 21 -17.64 63.40 26.87
CA LYS A 21 -17.72 61.96 26.98
C LYS A 21 -18.67 61.50 25.87
N GLN A 22 -18.11 60.90 24.79
CA GLN A 22 -18.93 60.21 23.81
C GLN A 22 -19.72 59.14 24.57
N LYS A 23 -21.02 59.31 24.65
CA LYS A 23 -21.97 58.34 25.14
C LYS A 23 -21.83 57.12 24.22
N GLN A 24 -21.19 56.08 24.70
CA GLN A 24 -21.18 54.78 23.99
C GLN A 24 -22.64 54.29 23.91
N GLU A 25 -23.22 54.40 22.72
CA GLU A 25 -24.52 53.79 22.44
C GLU A 25 -24.43 52.29 22.69
N LYS A 26 -25.28 51.80 23.61
CA LYS A 26 -25.41 50.36 23.85
C LYS A 26 -25.79 49.70 22.52
N PRO A 27 -25.04 48.70 22.08
CA PRO A 27 -25.38 47.99 20.83
C PRO A 27 -26.80 47.43 20.92
N GLY A 28 -27.58 47.58 19.86
CA GLY A 28 -28.94 47.05 19.80
C GLY A 28 -28.91 45.53 20.00
N ARG A 29 -29.91 44.98 20.67
CA ARG A 29 -30.03 43.52 21.03
C ARG A 29 -29.61 42.59 19.84
N GLY A 30 -30.00 42.91 18.61
CA GLY A 30 -29.67 42.11 17.43
C GLY A 30 -28.17 42.02 17.11
N LYS A 31 -27.41 43.13 17.31
CA LYS A 31 -25.95 43.11 17.09
C LYS A 31 -25.20 42.30 18.15
N THR A 32 -25.69 42.29 19.38
CA THR A 32 -25.11 41.48 20.48
C THR A 32 -25.35 40.00 20.25
N ILE A 33 -26.54 39.62 19.78
CA ILE A 33 -26.88 38.23 19.45
C ILE A 33 -25.99 37.78 18.26
N ALA A 34 -25.89 38.56 17.18
CA ALA A 34 -25.06 38.26 16.03
C ALA A 34 -23.57 38.08 16.40
N ALA A 35 -23.04 38.95 17.30
CA ALA A 35 -21.66 38.84 17.79
C ALA A 35 -21.41 37.54 18.56
N VAL A 36 -22.35 37.16 19.44
CA VAL A 36 -22.22 35.91 20.22
C VAL A 36 -22.34 34.68 19.32
N VAL A 37 -23.28 34.66 18.37
CA VAL A 37 -23.44 33.56 17.43
C VAL A 37 -22.17 33.40 16.56
N LEU A 38 -21.66 34.50 16.04
CA LEU A 38 -20.44 34.46 15.20
C LEU A 38 -19.21 34.03 16.00
N ALA A 39 -19.09 34.47 17.26
CA ALA A 39 -18.02 34.03 18.16
C ALA A 39 -18.10 32.54 18.46
N LEU A 40 -19.30 32.01 18.72
CA LEU A 40 -19.51 30.57 18.92
C LEU A 40 -19.13 29.77 17.66
N LEU A 41 -19.58 30.19 16.49
CA LEU A 41 -19.23 29.54 15.22
C LEU A 41 -17.70 29.53 15.00
N THR A 42 -17.02 30.64 15.29
CA THR A 42 -15.56 30.77 15.19
C THR A 42 -14.86 29.75 16.09
N VAL A 43 -15.29 29.64 17.35
CA VAL A 43 -14.70 28.68 18.29
C VAL A 43 -15.01 27.24 17.86
N CYS A 44 -16.24 26.93 17.47
CA CYS A 44 -16.62 25.57 17.01
C CYS A 44 -15.81 25.16 15.78
N ALA A 45 -15.63 26.05 14.79
CA ALA A 45 -14.83 25.74 13.60
C ALA A 45 -13.35 25.50 13.95
N GLY A 46 -12.78 26.30 14.86
CA GLY A 46 -11.41 26.08 15.36
C GLY A 46 -11.24 24.75 16.08
N VAL A 47 -12.22 24.38 16.93
CA VAL A 47 -12.22 23.09 17.63
C VAL A 47 -12.32 21.92 16.63
N MET A 48 -13.22 22.01 15.65
CA MET A 48 -13.40 20.98 14.63
C MET A 48 -12.12 20.81 13.79
N CYS A 49 -11.54 21.91 13.31
CA CYS A 49 -10.27 21.88 12.59
C CYS A 49 -9.14 21.32 13.47
N GLY A 50 -9.10 21.67 14.76
CA GLY A 50 -8.15 21.12 15.73
C GLY A 50 -8.29 19.62 15.93
N ILE A 51 -9.51 19.09 15.98
CA ILE A 51 -9.77 17.63 16.08
C ILE A 51 -9.21 16.91 14.84
N PHE A 52 -9.48 17.39 13.63
CA PHE A 52 -8.92 16.80 12.42
C PHE A 52 -7.38 16.91 12.37
N LEU A 53 -6.84 18.04 12.81
CA LEU A 53 -5.39 18.24 12.89
C LEU A 53 -4.70 17.25 13.87
N THR A 54 -5.36 16.91 14.99
CA THR A 54 -4.80 15.91 15.93
C THR A 54 -4.79 14.50 15.35
N ARG A 55 -5.76 14.17 14.48
CA ARG A 55 -5.86 12.86 13.82
C ARG A 55 -4.83 12.68 12.71
N LEU A 56 -4.31 13.76 12.13
CA LEU A 56 -3.33 13.68 11.05
C LEU A 56 -2.00 13.13 11.57
N ALA A 57 -1.69 11.86 11.26
CA ALA A 57 -0.47 11.18 11.73
C ALA A 57 0.83 11.77 11.15
N ILE A 58 0.77 12.42 9.96
CA ILE A 58 1.92 12.92 9.20
C ILE A 58 2.64 14.11 9.88
N LEU A 59 1.96 14.92 10.70
CA LEU A 59 2.57 16.09 11.33
C LEU A 59 3.30 15.72 12.64
N PRO A 60 4.57 16.12 12.84
CA PRO A 60 5.28 15.97 14.11
C PRO A 60 4.54 16.63 15.28
N GLY A 61 4.66 16.05 16.46
CA GLY A 61 3.94 16.50 17.65
C GLY A 61 4.18 17.96 18.03
N ASN A 62 5.41 18.46 17.86
CA ASN A 62 5.78 19.85 18.09
C ASN A 62 5.08 20.82 17.11
N LEU A 63 4.96 20.45 15.83
CA LEU A 63 4.25 21.25 14.83
C LEU A 63 2.73 21.18 15.03
N LYS A 64 2.18 20.00 15.38
CA LYS A 64 0.77 19.90 15.80
C LYS A 64 0.46 20.84 16.95
N ALA A 65 1.29 20.83 18.01
CA ALA A 65 1.12 21.69 19.17
C ALA A 65 1.19 23.17 18.79
N ALA A 66 2.14 23.56 17.94
CA ALA A 66 2.26 24.94 17.46
C ALA A 66 1.04 25.37 16.62
N ALA A 67 0.57 24.53 15.69
CA ALA A 67 -0.60 24.80 14.86
C ALA A 67 -1.89 24.91 15.71
N LEU A 68 -2.09 23.99 16.68
CA LEU A 68 -3.20 24.06 17.63
C LEU A 68 -3.16 25.33 18.48
N ALA A 69 -1.97 25.76 18.93
CA ALA A 69 -1.80 27.00 19.67
C ALA A 69 -2.18 28.21 18.82
N VAL A 70 -1.74 28.26 17.54
CA VAL A 70 -2.10 29.34 16.60
C VAL A 70 -3.61 29.37 16.35
N LEU A 71 -4.24 28.21 16.09
CA LEU A 71 -5.69 28.10 15.91
C LEU A 71 -6.44 28.59 17.16
N ALA A 72 -6.04 28.16 18.34
CA ALA A 72 -6.67 28.54 19.60
C ALA A 72 -6.53 30.05 19.87
N VAL A 73 -5.32 30.60 19.74
CA VAL A 73 -5.06 32.02 19.97
C VAL A 73 -5.83 32.90 18.97
N ALA A 74 -5.82 32.54 17.69
CA ALA A 74 -6.57 33.28 16.65
C ALA A 74 -8.09 33.20 16.89
N GLY A 75 -8.64 32.01 17.10
CA GLY A 75 -10.08 31.80 17.33
C GLY A 75 -10.59 32.50 18.58
N ILE A 76 -9.87 32.37 19.71
CA ILE A 76 -10.22 33.04 20.97
C ILE A 76 -10.06 34.55 20.83
N GLY A 77 -8.98 35.03 20.20
CA GLY A 77 -8.74 36.44 19.96
C GLY A 77 -9.86 37.09 19.15
N ILE A 78 -10.31 36.47 18.06
CA ILE A 78 -11.42 36.93 17.23
C ILE A 78 -12.74 36.91 18.02
N ALA A 79 -13.02 35.84 18.77
CA ALA A 79 -14.22 35.72 19.58
C ALA A 79 -14.29 36.80 20.66
N LEU A 80 -13.18 37.08 21.37
CA LEU A 80 -13.07 38.14 22.35
C LEU A 80 -13.26 39.53 21.71
N MET A 81 -12.69 39.75 20.52
CA MET A 81 -12.85 40.99 19.77
C MET A 81 -14.32 41.26 19.42
N LEU A 82 -15.05 40.24 18.97
CA LEU A 82 -16.48 40.32 18.65
C LEU A 82 -17.35 40.65 19.86
N VAL A 83 -17.06 40.03 21.01
CA VAL A 83 -17.90 40.14 22.23
C VAL A 83 -17.53 41.35 23.06
N LEU A 84 -16.22 41.64 23.25
CA LEU A 84 -15.75 42.68 24.20
C LEU A 84 -15.58 44.04 23.56
N LEU A 85 -15.17 44.10 22.29
CA LEU A 85 -14.89 45.39 21.62
C LEU A 85 -16.14 45.93 20.95
N ARG A 86 -16.76 46.95 21.61
CA ARG A 86 -18.05 47.52 21.23
C ARG A 86 -17.97 48.65 20.16
N GLY A 87 -16.78 48.99 19.68
CA GLY A 87 -16.60 50.03 18.64
C GLY A 87 -17.07 49.58 17.27
N ARG A 88 -17.87 50.37 16.54
CA ARG A 88 -18.45 49.98 15.26
C ARG A 88 -17.39 49.50 14.24
N LYS A 89 -16.23 50.16 14.15
CA LYS A 89 -15.14 49.77 13.26
C LYS A 89 -14.48 48.43 13.66
N LEU A 90 -14.23 48.26 14.97
CA LEU A 90 -13.59 47.03 15.49
C LEU A 90 -14.52 45.83 15.41
N TRP A 91 -15.84 46.03 15.56
CA TRP A 91 -16.80 44.95 15.38
C TRP A 91 -16.83 44.45 13.92
N PHE A 92 -16.85 45.35 12.92
CA PHE A 92 -16.78 44.97 11.50
C PHE A 92 -15.46 44.27 11.15
N LEU A 93 -14.34 44.68 11.73
CA LEU A 93 -13.05 44.02 11.56
C LEU A 93 -13.08 42.61 12.16
N GLY A 94 -13.61 42.46 13.38
CA GLY A 94 -13.79 41.15 14.01
C GLY A 94 -14.71 40.24 13.21
N ALA A 95 -15.80 40.74 12.64
CA ALA A 95 -16.70 39.95 11.80
C ALA A 95 -16.01 39.53 10.47
N ALA A 96 -15.24 40.41 9.82
CA ALA A 96 -14.49 40.07 8.62
C ALA A 96 -13.42 39.00 8.91
N LEU A 97 -12.66 39.16 10.00
CA LEU A 97 -11.66 38.16 10.44
C LEU A 97 -12.30 36.82 10.79
N SER A 98 -13.50 36.82 11.42
CA SER A 98 -14.25 35.61 11.71
C SER A 98 -14.66 34.85 10.44
N VAL A 99 -15.16 35.57 9.41
CA VAL A 99 -15.50 34.97 8.11
C VAL A 99 -14.28 34.32 7.46
N VAL A 100 -13.15 35.03 7.43
CA VAL A 100 -11.89 34.50 6.88
C VAL A 100 -11.43 33.27 7.69
N TYR A 101 -11.48 33.32 9.01
CA TYR A 101 -11.11 32.22 9.88
C TYR A 101 -12.02 31.00 9.67
N LEU A 102 -13.34 31.21 9.57
CA LEU A 102 -14.31 30.14 9.26
C LEU A 102 -14.03 29.49 7.91
N ALA A 103 -13.72 30.30 6.87
CA ALA A 103 -13.36 29.78 5.56
C ALA A 103 -12.07 28.95 5.60
N LEU A 104 -11.03 29.44 6.29
CA LEU A 104 -9.76 28.72 6.44
C LEU A 104 -9.92 27.43 7.23
N CYS A 105 -10.68 27.45 8.35
CA CYS A 105 -10.98 26.24 9.12
C CYS A 105 -11.85 25.26 8.33
N GLY A 106 -12.82 25.73 7.54
CA GLY A 106 -13.66 24.89 6.71
C GLY A 106 -12.88 24.18 5.61
N ILE A 107 -12.08 24.93 4.86
CA ILE A 107 -11.18 24.41 3.83
C ILE A 107 -10.17 23.45 4.47
N GLY A 108 -9.52 23.86 5.56
CA GLY A 108 -8.55 23.03 6.27
C GLY A 108 -9.17 21.72 6.77
N SER A 109 -10.36 21.78 7.38
CA SER A 109 -11.07 20.57 7.84
C SER A 109 -11.45 19.64 6.70
N TYR A 110 -11.84 20.17 5.54
CA TYR A 110 -12.15 19.41 4.35
C TYR A 110 -10.91 18.61 3.86
N TYR A 111 -9.78 19.30 3.69
CA TYR A 111 -8.54 18.64 3.26
C TYR A 111 -8.03 17.64 4.30
N LEU A 112 -8.05 17.99 5.59
CA LEU A 112 -7.62 17.09 6.66
C LEU A 112 -8.49 15.83 6.74
N TYR A 113 -9.80 15.95 6.54
CA TYR A 113 -10.72 14.81 6.51
C TYR A 113 -10.44 13.88 5.33
N HIS A 114 -10.28 14.41 4.12
CA HIS A 114 -9.98 13.61 2.94
C HIS A 114 -8.63 12.90 3.04
N THR A 115 -7.60 13.58 3.57
CA THR A 115 -6.29 12.96 3.80
C THR A 115 -6.39 11.78 4.79
N ASP A 116 -7.11 11.93 5.91
CA ASP A 116 -7.29 10.86 6.90
C ASP A 116 -8.07 9.66 6.31
N THR A 117 -9.05 9.91 5.44
CA THR A 117 -9.86 8.86 4.81
C THR A 117 -9.06 8.10 3.75
N ALA A 118 -8.35 8.80 2.86
CA ALA A 118 -7.54 8.19 1.82
C ALA A 118 -6.47 7.24 2.40
N VAL A 119 -5.80 7.66 3.48
CA VAL A 119 -4.80 6.82 4.14
C VAL A 119 -5.43 5.58 4.79
N LYS A 120 -6.65 5.68 5.34
CA LYS A 120 -7.37 4.52 5.92
C LYS A 120 -7.83 3.51 4.89
N GLU A 121 -8.16 3.95 3.67
CA GLU A 121 -8.53 3.05 2.57
C GLU A 121 -7.33 2.27 2.02
N VAL A 122 -6.14 2.87 2.04
CA VAL A 122 -4.89 2.22 1.61
C VAL A 122 -4.45 1.11 2.58
N VAL A 123 -4.68 1.32 3.88
CA VAL A 123 -4.24 0.39 4.93
C VAL A 123 -5.46 -0.27 5.56
N ARG A 124 -5.85 -1.44 5.07
CA ARG A 124 -6.92 -2.23 5.68
C ARG A 124 -6.33 -3.17 6.74
N PRO A 125 -6.88 -3.18 7.97
CA PRO A 125 -6.38 -4.05 9.05
C PRO A 125 -6.72 -5.53 8.87
N VAL A 126 -7.60 -5.86 7.92
CA VAL A 126 -8.04 -7.22 7.62
C VAL A 126 -7.69 -7.54 6.18
N THR A 127 -6.89 -8.59 6.01
CA THR A 127 -6.60 -9.16 4.69
C THR A 127 -7.71 -10.13 4.32
N LEU A 128 -8.41 -9.84 3.24
CA LEU A 128 -9.30 -10.80 2.61
C LEU A 128 -8.50 -11.57 1.57
N GLU A 129 -8.29 -12.87 1.78
CA GLU A 129 -7.80 -13.75 0.72
C GLU A 129 -9.01 -14.34 -0.01
N THR A 130 -8.92 -14.37 -1.33
CA THR A 130 -9.98 -14.88 -2.20
C THR A 130 -9.46 -16.07 -2.98
N ASP A 131 -10.12 -17.21 -2.81
CA ASP A 131 -9.95 -18.39 -3.65
C ASP A 131 -11.10 -18.43 -4.66
N ALA A 132 -10.77 -18.49 -5.96
CA ALA A 132 -11.72 -18.69 -7.03
C ALA A 132 -11.62 -20.13 -7.51
N ILE A 133 -12.67 -20.92 -7.35
CA ILE A 133 -12.72 -22.32 -7.72
C ILE A 133 -13.79 -22.47 -8.81
N SER A 134 -13.39 -23.00 -9.96
CA SER A 134 -14.30 -23.10 -11.11
C SER A 134 -14.38 -24.51 -11.64
N VAL A 135 -15.58 -24.82 -12.19
CA VAL A 135 -15.69 -25.91 -13.13
C VAL A 135 -15.23 -25.41 -14.50
N PHE A 136 -14.15 -25.99 -14.98
CA PHE A 136 -13.60 -25.74 -16.31
C PHE A 136 -13.99 -26.85 -17.27
N VAL A 137 -14.37 -26.47 -18.47
CA VAL A 137 -14.62 -27.35 -19.61
C VAL A 137 -13.69 -26.97 -20.75
N LEU A 138 -13.56 -27.81 -21.78
CA LEU A 138 -12.82 -27.40 -22.99
C LEU A 138 -13.48 -26.21 -23.67
N GLN A 139 -12.70 -25.45 -24.42
CA GLN A 139 -13.17 -24.19 -25.04
C GLN A 139 -14.32 -24.39 -26.02
N ASP A 140 -14.37 -25.55 -26.68
CA ASP A 140 -15.40 -25.96 -27.66
C ASP A 140 -16.56 -26.75 -27.05
N ASP A 141 -16.56 -27.03 -25.73
CA ASP A 141 -17.64 -27.69 -25.02
C ASP A 141 -18.95 -26.88 -25.09
N PRO A 142 -20.13 -27.49 -25.27
CA PRO A 142 -21.41 -26.78 -25.40
C PRO A 142 -21.90 -26.14 -24.09
N ALA A 143 -21.49 -26.59 -22.90
CA ALA A 143 -22.00 -26.10 -21.61
C ALA A 143 -21.67 -24.62 -21.41
N GLN A 144 -22.66 -23.78 -21.13
CA GLN A 144 -22.50 -22.33 -20.90
C GLN A 144 -22.74 -21.90 -19.45
N GLU A 145 -23.56 -22.67 -18.72
CA GLU A 145 -23.95 -22.38 -17.34
C GLU A 145 -23.98 -23.66 -16.48
N ALA A 146 -24.12 -23.50 -15.16
CA ALA A 146 -24.09 -24.61 -14.23
C ALA A 146 -25.10 -25.73 -14.52
N ALA A 147 -26.26 -25.38 -15.09
CA ALA A 147 -27.30 -26.37 -15.46
C ALA A 147 -26.85 -27.30 -16.61
N ASP A 148 -25.97 -26.83 -17.48
CA ASP A 148 -25.54 -27.58 -18.67
C ASP A 148 -24.57 -28.72 -18.34
N ILE A 149 -23.98 -28.73 -17.15
CA ILE A 149 -23.07 -29.79 -16.69
C ILE A 149 -23.78 -30.93 -15.94
N GLU A 150 -25.13 -30.95 -15.93
CA GLU A 150 -25.89 -32.06 -15.37
C GLU A 150 -25.50 -33.38 -16.10
N GLY A 151 -25.08 -34.37 -15.30
CA GLY A 151 -24.64 -35.66 -15.81
C GLY A 151 -23.19 -35.71 -16.30
N TYR A 152 -22.45 -34.60 -16.23
CA TYR A 152 -20.99 -34.63 -16.48
C TYR A 152 -20.28 -35.30 -15.31
N THR A 153 -19.24 -36.07 -15.63
CA THR A 153 -18.25 -36.47 -14.63
C THR A 153 -17.26 -35.31 -14.47
N ILE A 154 -17.16 -34.79 -13.25
CA ILE A 154 -16.26 -33.66 -12.91
C ILE A 154 -15.04 -34.20 -12.19
N GLY A 155 -13.87 -34.00 -12.77
CA GLY A 155 -12.60 -34.35 -12.17
C GLY A 155 -12.22 -33.39 -11.04
N VAL A 156 -11.69 -33.93 -9.94
CA VAL A 156 -11.19 -33.18 -8.79
C VAL A 156 -9.83 -33.71 -8.34
N LEU A 157 -9.01 -32.86 -7.71
CA LEU A 157 -7.78 -33.29 -7.06
C LEU A 157 -8.08 -34.00 -5.73
N SER A 158 -7.45 -35.15 -5.48
CA SER A 158 -7.75 -36.01 -4.30
C SER A 158 -7.22 -35.45 -2.99
N GLU A 159 -6.06 -34.77 -3.00
CA GLU A 159 -5.37 -34.28 -1.81
C GLU A 159 -5.16 -32.77 -1.76
N LEU A 160 -4.85 -32.19 -2.91
CA LEU A 160 -4.51 -30.78 -3.00
C LEU A 160 -5.77 -29.90 -2.97
N ASP A 161 -5.84 -28.94 -2.04
CA ASP A 161 -6.95 -27.99 -1.87
C ASP A 161 -8.33 -28.65 -1.65
N ARG A 162 -8.35 -29.81 -0.99
CA ARG A 162 -9.56 -30.63 -0.85
C ARG A 162 -10.68 -29.95 -0.07
N GLU A 163 -10.36 -29.22 1.00
CA GLU A 163 -11.35 -28.51 1.80
C GLU A 163 -12.13 -27.47 0.98
N ASN A 164 -11.42 -26.65 0.22
CA ASN A 164 -12.03 -25.65 -0.67
C ASN A 164 -12.79 -26.30 -1.82
N THR A 165 -12.26 -27.42 -2.36
CA THR A 165 -12.94 -28.20 -3.41
C THR A 165 -14.27 -28.74 -2.92
N ASP A 166 -14.32 -29.38 -1.74
CA ASP A 166 -15.54 -29.93 -1.16
C ASP A 166 -16.56 -28.82 -0.85
N TYR A 167 -16.11 -27.67 -0.35
CA TYR A 167 -16.98 -26.51 -0.18
C TYR A 167 -17.58 -26.04 -1.50
N ALA A 168 -16.75 -25.91 -2.55
CA ALA A 168 -17.20 -25.48 -3.87
C ALA A 168 -18.21 -26.48 -4.49
N VAL A 169 -17.99 -27.79 -4.33
CA VAL A 169 -18.93 -28.83 -4.75
C VAL A 169 -20.29 -28.57 -4.11
N GLY A 170 -20.36 -28.43 -2.77
CA GLY A 170 -21.62 -28.18 -2.08
C GLY A 170 -22.35 -26.92 -2.56
N GLN A 171 -21.60 -25.84 -2.82
CA GLN A 171 -22.18 -24.59 -3.33
C GLN A 171 -22.69 -24.72 -4.77
N ILE A 172 -21.98 -25.45 -5.62
CA ILE A 172 -22.43 -25.72 -7.01
C ILE A 172 -23.69 -26.58 -7.01
N GLU A 173 -23.72 -27.66 -6.23
CA GLU A 173 -24.90 -28.54 -6.10
C GLU A 173 -26.13 -27.80 -5.59
N GLU A 174 -25.95 -26.87 -4.61
CA GLU A 174 -27.03 -26.04 -4.11
C GLU A 174 -27.57 -25.09 -5.20
N GLN A 175 -26.67 -24.47 -5.98
CA GLN A 175 -27.05 -23.51 -7.03
C GLN A 175 -27.64 -24.22 -8.26
N ALA A 176 -27.10 -25.35 -8.66
CA ALA A 176 -27.52 -26.08 -9.84
C ALA A 176 -28.75 -26.97 -9.61
N GLY A 177 -28.98 -27.40 -8.37
CA GLY A 177 -30.12 -28.23 -7.99
C GLY A 177 -29.96 -29.73 -8.30
N PHE A 178 -28.75 -30.19 -8.60
CA PHE A 178 -28.42 -31.59 -8.80
C PHE A 178 -27.05 -31.92 -8.18
N SER A 179 -26.77 -33.22 -7.97
CA SER A 179 -25.46 -33.65 -7.44
C SER A 179 -24.44 -33.91 -8.54
N LEU A 180 -23.21 -33.47 -8.31
CA LEU A 180 -22.09 -33.69 -9.22
C LEU A 180 -21.58 -35.13 -9.15
N GLN A 181 -21.23 -35.70 -10.30
CA GLN A 181 -20.50 -36.97 -10.38
C GLN A 181 -19.00 -36.65 -10.36
N LEU A 182 -18.31 -37.04 -9.26
CA LEU A 182 -16.91 -36.72 -9.06
C LEU A 182 -15.99 -37.86 -9.44
N ALA A 183 -14.88 -37.58 -10.11
CA ALA A 183 -13.74 -38.49 -10.32
C ALA A 183 -12.48 -37.87 -9.73
N GLU A 184 -11.73 -38.64 -8.93
CA GLU A 184 -10.56 -38.17 -8.19
C GLU A 184 -9.26 -38.46 -8.91
N TYR A 185 -8.38 -37.44 -8.98
CA TYR A 185 -7.06 -37.54 -9.61
C TYR A 185 -5.98 -37.09 -8.63
N THR A 186 -4.83 -37.76 -8.62
CA THR A 186 -3.72 -37.42 -7.69
C THR A 186 -2.83 -36.28 -8.18
N GLY A 187 -2.86 -35.93 -9.47
CA GLY A 187 -2.04 -34.88 -10.06
C GLY A 187 -2.80 -34.04 -11.08
N MET A 188 -2.36 -32.81 -11.27
CA MET A 188 -2.93 -31.88 -12.23
C MET A 188 -2.80 -32.39 -13.68
N ASP A 189 -1.69 -33.06 -14.01
CA ASP A 189 -1.46 -33.67 -15.32
C ASP A 189 -2.51 -34.73 -15.64
N ALA A 190 -2.72 -35.69 -14.74
CA ALA A 190 -3.74 -36.73 -14.92
C ALA A 190 -5.15 -36.16 -15.05
N LEU A 191 -5.46 -35.11 -14.28
CA LEU A 191 -6.74 -34.40 -14.35
C LEU A 191 -6.94 -33.69 -15.70
N ILE A 192 -5.93 -33.01 -16.20
CA ILE A 192 -5.97 -32.33 -17.51
C ILE A 192 -6.03 -33.35 -18.65
N ASP A 193 -5.26 -34.43 -18.59
CA ASP A 193 -5.28 -35.49 -19.61
C ASP A 193 -6.65 -36.18 -19.69
N ALA A 194 -7.31 -36.41 -18.55
CA ALA A 194 -8.68 -36.93 -18.51
C ALA A 194 -9.68 -35.97 -19.17
N LEU A 195 -9.52 -34.66 -18.97
CA LEU A 195 -10.35 -33.64 -19.64
C LEU A 195 -10.08 -33.62 -21.16
N ARG A 196 -8.82 -33.58 -21.59
CA ARG A 196 -8.42 -33.57 -23.01
C ARG A 196 -8.87 -34.83 -23.75
N SER A 197 -8.86 -35.98 -23.08
CA SER A 197 -9.31 -37.28 -23.67
C SER A 197 -10.83 -37.43 -23.70
N GLY A 198 -11.59 -36.57 -23.01
CA GLY A 198 -13.03 -36.71 -22.87
C GLY A 198 -13.46 -37.79 -21.87
N GLU A 199 -12.55 -38.30 -21.03
CA GLU A 199 -12.88 -39.22 -19.93
C GLU A 199 -13.75 -38.54 -18.88
N ILE A 200 -13.52 -37.22 -18.65
CA ILE A 200 -14.35 -36.34 -17.82
C ILE A 200 -14.90 -35.18 -18.69
N GLY A 201 -16.10 -34.70 -18.35
CA GLY A 201 -16.73 -33.59 -19.03
C GLY A 201 -16.25 -32.22 -18.53
N GLY A 202 -15.71 -32.15 -17.32
CA GLY A 202 -15.18 -30.93 -16.72
C GLY A 202 -14.21 -31.23 -15.58
N MET A 203 -13.46 -30.21 -15.17
CA MET A 203 -12.59 -30.30 -13.98
C MET A 203 -12.91 -29.15 -13.02
N LEU A 204 -13.00 -29.43 -11.73
CA LEU A 204 -13.20 -28.43 -10.67
C LEU A 204 -11.85 -28.15 -10.01
N VAL A 205 -11.34 -26.94 -10.21
CA VAL A 205 -9.99 -26.56 -9.76
C VAL A 205 -9.95 -25.13 -9.29
N ASN A 206 -9.15 -24.87 -8.26
CA ASN A 206 -8.81 -23.52 -7.82
C ASN A 206 -7.91 -22.84 -8.86
N HIS A 207 -8.25 -21.61 -9.26
CA HIS A 207 -7.50 -20.81 -10.24
C HIS A 207 -6.02 -20.65 -9.86
N SER A 208 -5.72 -20.55 -8.57
CA SER A 208 -4.34 -20.45 -8.09
C SER A 208 -3.51 -21.68 -8.47
N LEU A 209 -4.09 -22.88 -8.40
CA LEU A 209 -3.41 -24.14 -8.72
C LEU A 209 -3.19 -24.32 -10.22
N LEU A 210 -4.06 -23.74 -11.08
CA LEU A 210 -3.84 -23.77 -12.52
C LEU A 210 -2.53 -23.10 -12.94
N SER A 211 -2.05 -22.13 -12.14
CA SER A 211 -0.76 -21.48 -12.41
C SER A 211 0.43 -22.46 -12.34
N LEU A 212 0.28 -23.61 -11.67
CA LEU A 212 1.30 -24.67 -11.62
C LEU A 212 1.59 -25.28 -13.01
N THR A 213 0.61 -25.23 -13.92
CA THR A 213 0.75 -25.82 -15.27
C THR A 213 1.81 -25.11 -16.12
N GLU A 214 2.15 -23.87 -15.82
CA GLU A 214 3.24 -23.14 -16.47
C GLU A 214 4.63 -23.80 -16.22
N ASP A 215 4.77 -24.56 -15.14
CA ASP A 215 5.96 -25.32 -14.82
C ASP A 215 5.93 -26.77 -15.36
N MET A 216 4.86 -27.12 -16.09
CA MET A 216 4.58 -28.47 -16.58
C MET A 216 4.73 -28.56 -18.08
N GLU A 217 5.80 -29.20 -18.56
CA GLU A 217 6.05 -29.40 -20.01
C GLU A 217 4.85 -30.08 -20.68
N GLY A 218 4.27 -29.40 -21.70
CA GLY A 218 3.11 -29.83 -22.46
C GLY A 218 1.75 -29.43 -21.89
N TYR A 219 1.73 -28.63 -20.80
CA TYR A 219 0.49 -28.12 -20.17
C TYR A 219 0.49 -26.60 -20.02
N GLU A 220 1.52 -25.93 -20.51
CA GLU A 220 1.74 -24.49 -20.32
C GLU A 220 0.57 -23.66 -20.88
N ASP A 221 -0.04 -24.13 -21.98
CA ASP A 221 -1.09 -23.43 -22.72
C ASP A 221 -2.52 -23.83 -22.29
N ILE A 222 -2.70 -24.65 -21.25
CA ILE A 222 -4.01 -25.18 -20.86
C ILE A 222 -5.07 -24.08 -20.66
N LEU A 223 -4.67 -22.92 -20.16
CA LEU A 223 -5.57 -21.79 -19.95
C LEU A 223 -6.19 -21.27 -21.25
N THR A 224 -5.60 -21.55 -22.40
CA THR A 224 -6.16 -21.22 -23.72
C THR A 224 -7.13 -22.28 -24.25
N GLU A 225 -7.08 -23.50 -23.70
CA GLU A 225 -7.86 -24.65 -24.12
C GLU A 225 -9.18 -24.78 -23.33
N ILE A 226 -9.25 -24.14 -22.14
CA ILE A 226 -10.38 -24.28 -21.21
C ILE A 226 -11.10 -22.96 -20.97
N ARG A 227 -12.34 -23.07 -20.49
CA ARG A 227 -13.12 -21.93 -19.99
C ARG A 227 -13.90 -22.32 -18.75
N ALA A 228 -14.13 -21.36 -17.87
CA ALA A 228 -14.99 -21.55 -16.69
C ALA A 228 -16.47 -21.50 -17.07
N VAL A 229 -17.26 -22.44 -16.53
CA VAL A 229 -18.72 -22.49 -16.64
C VAL A 229 -19.37 -21.89 -15.41
N ILE A 230 -18.87 -22.22 -14.22
CA ILE A 230 -19.32 -21.67 -12.94
C ILE A 230 -18.10 -21.43 -12.06
N THR A 231 -18.12 -20.32 -11.30
CA THR A 231 -17.06 -19.94 -10.36
C THR A 231 -17.64 -19.70 -8.98
N ILE A 232 -17.10 -20.36 -7.98
CA ILE A 232 -17.35 -20.13 -6.56
C ILE A 232 -16.19 -19.32 -5.99
N SER A 233 -16.49 -18.16 -5.41
CA SER A 233 -15.51 -17.33 -4.73
C SER A 233 -15.60 -17.53 -3.23
N ILE A 234 -14.52 -18.01 -2.62
CA ILE A 234 -14.39 -18.19 -1.19
C ILE A 234 -13.56 -17.05 -0.65
N GLN A 235 -14.16 -16.21 0.20
CA GLN A 235 -13.45 -15.14 0.89
C GLN A 235 -13.15 -15.58 2.32
N GLN A 236 -11.89 -15.57 2.68
CA GLN A 236 -11.43 -15.87 4.03
C GLN A 236 -10.81 -14.62 4.64
N GLU A 237 -11.30 -14.25 5.83
CA GLU A 237 -10.62 -13.25 6.63
C GLU A 237 -9.36 -13.90 7.22
N VAL A 238 -8.21 -13.48 6.75
CA VAL A 238 -6.94 -13.91 7.34
C VAL A 238 -6.63 -12.98 8.51
N GLU A 239 -6.75 -13.50 9.72
CA GLU A 239 -6.26 -12.79 10.90
C GLU A 239 -4.77 -12.49 10.68
N GLN A 240 -4.47 -11.20 10.55
CA GLN A 240 -3.08 -10.76 10.54
C GLN A 240 -2.50 -11.08 11.91
N PRO A 241 -1.38 -11.82 12.00
CA PRO A 241 -0.64 -11.84 13.23
C PRO A 241 -0.30 -10.37 13.52
N GLN A 242 -1.05 -9.78 14.45
CA GLN A 242 -0.67 -8.45 14.95
C GLN A 242 0.76 -8.61 15.41
N GLY A 243 1.67 -7.85 14.81
CA GLY A 243 3.10 -7.98 15.07
C GLY A 243 3.38 -7.82 16.56
N GLN A 244 3.32 -8.94 17.29
CA GLN A 244 3.75 -9.04 18.69
C GLN A 244 5.27 -9.08 18.82
N THR A 245 5.97 -8.64 17.78
CA THR A 245 7.39 -8.38 17.87
C THR A 245 7.58 -7.12 18.71
N ALA A 246 8.52 -7.17 19.62
CA ALA A 246 8.93 -6.01 20.40
C ALA A 246 9.11 -4.82 19.44
N TYR A 247 8.24 -3.82 19.55
CA TYR A 247 8.24 -2.63 18.71
C TYR A 247 9.63 -2.00 18.75
N ASP A 248 10.39 -2.18 17.66
CA ASP A 248 11.64 -1.44 17.47
C ASP A 248 11.28 -0.12 16.74
N PRO A 249 11.43 1.03 17.39
CA PRO A 249 11.10 2.31 16.77
C PRO A 249 12.03 2.65 15.61
N ASP A 250 13.22 2.06 15.56
CA ASP A 250 14.26 2.41 14.59
C ASP A 250 14.40 1.41 13.44
N TYR A 251 14.03 0.14 13.66
CA TYR A 251 14.17 -0.94 12.67
C TYR A 251 12.84 -1.63 12.37
N PHE A 252 12.64 -2.02 11.11
CA PHE A 252 11.58 -2.94 10.70
C PHE A 252 11.92 -3.59 9.35
N ALA A 253 11.32 -4.76 9.11
CA ALA A 253 11.41 -5.46 7.83
C ALA A 253 10.03 -5.58 7.18
N VAL A 254 9.99 -5.48 5.86
CA VAL A 254 8.80 -5.62 5.03
C VAL A 254 9.07 -6.65 3.95
N TYR A 255 8.20 -7.66 3.84
CA TYR A 255 8.19 -8.58 2.72
C TYR A 255 7.46 -7.93 1.54
N LEU A 256 8.15 -7.70 0.43
CA LEU A 256 7.58 -7.22 -0.82
C LEU A 256 7.26 -8.43 -1.71
N SER A 257 5.97 -8.66 -1.97
CA SER A 257 5.45 -9.75 -2.78
C SER A 257 4.83 -9.22 -4.07
N GLY A 258 5.36 -9.66 -5.21
CA GLY A 258 4.73 -9.42 -6.50
C GLY A 258 4.05 -10.68 -7.00
N ILE A 259 2.73 -10.64 -7.21
CA ILE A 259 1.95 -11.77 -7.73
C ILE A 259 1.71 -11.62 -9.23
N ASP A 260 1.80 -12.76 -9.94
CA ASP A 260 1.68 -12.81 -11.41
C ASP A 260 0.21 -12.86 -11.83
N THR A 261 -0.55 -11.80 -11.54
CA THR A 261 -1.96 -11.69 -11.94
C THR A 261 -2.33 -10.25 -12.29
N TYR A 262 -3.44 -10.12 -13.05
CA TYR A 262 -4.16 -8.87 -13.24
C TYR A 262 -5.48 -8.93 -12.45
N GLY A 263 -6.05 -7.78 -12.08
CA GLY A 263 -7.33 -7.70 -11.38
C GLY A 263 -7.21 -7.57 -9.86
N GLY A 264 -7.97 -8.37 -9.08
CA GLY A 264 -7.99 -8.23 -7.61
C GLY A 264 -6.70 -8.69 -6.94
N VAL A 265 -6.10 -7.84 -6.11
CA VAL A 265 -4.86 -8.16 -5.37
C VAL A 265 -5.07 -9.21 -4.28
N THR A 266 -6.32 -9.45 -3.86
CA THR A 266 -6.69 -10.43 -2.82
C THR A 266 -6.66 -11.87 -3.30
N ASN A 267 -6.61 -12.12 -4.62
CA ASN A 267 -6.55 -13.47 -5.16
C ASN A 267 -5.23 -14.15 -4.79
N ARG A 268 -5.32 -15.38 -4.30
CA ARG A 268 -4.13 -16.22 -4.11
C ARG A 268 -3.49 -16.53 -5.46
N SER A 269 -2.18 -16.37 -5.54
CA SER A 269 -1.39 -16.63 -6.75
C SER A 269 0.07 -16.84 -6.36
N ARG A 270 0.86 -17.33 -7.33
CA ARG A 270 2.31 -17.44 -7.16
C ARG A 270 2.93 -16.08 -6.83
N SER A 271 3.93 -16.08 -5.95
CA SER A 271 4.73 -14.90 -5.64
C SER A 271 6.02 -14.93 -6.45
N ASP A 272 6.04 -14.18 -7.55
CA ASP A 272 7.17 -14.13 -8.47
C ASP A 272 8.25 -13.12 -8.06
N VAL A 273 7.90 -12.18 -7.19
CA VAL A 273 8.82 -11.24 -6.56
C VAL A 273 8.85 -11.52 -5.06
N ASN A 274 10.03 -11.86 -4.55
CA ASN A 274 10.26 -12.19 -3.15
C ASN A 274 11.44 -11.35 -2.64
N ILE A 275 11.15 -10.13 -2.16
CA ILE A 275 12.17 -9.20 -1.68
C ILE A 275 11.87 -8.84 -0.22
N ILE A 276 12.88 -8.89 0.64
CA ILE A 276 12.83 -8.33 1.98
C ILE A 276 13.43 -6.94 1.94
N MET A 277 12.66 -5.94 2.34
CA MET A 277 13.13 -4.57 2.56
C MET A 277 13.33 -4.37 4.06
N ALA A 278 14.60 -4.39 4.50
CA ALA A 278 14.96 -4.11 5.88
C ALA A 278 15.35 -2.63 6.03
N VAL A 279 14.69 -1.91 6.92
CA VAL A 279 14.81 -0.46 7.08
C VAL A 279 15.31 -0.12 8.46
N ASN A 280 16.39 0.66 8.55
CA ASN A 280 16.85 1.30 9.78
C ASN A 280 16.73 2.82 9.66
N LYS A 281 15.75 3.39 10.38
CA LYS A 281 15.45 4.82 10.32
C LYS A 281 16.54 5.70 10.95
N LYS A 282 17.23 5.19 11.95
CA LYS A 282 18.28 5.93 12.67
C LYS A 282 19.52 6.13 11.79
N THR A 283 19.92 5.10 11.06
CA THR A 283 21.08 5.15 10.16
C THR A 283 20.72 5.52 8.72
N LYS A 284 19.43 5.72 8.42
CA LYS A 284 18.89 6.01 7.08
C LYS A 284 19.35 4.99 6.06
N GLN A 285 19.19 3.72 6.41
CA GLN A 285 19.65 2.62 5.57
C GLN A 285 18.50 1.69 5.24
N ILE A 286 18.50 1.22 3.99
CA ILE A 286 17.59 0.22 3.45
C ILE A 286 18.43 -0.88 2.81
N LEU A 287 18.18 -2.13 3.19
CA LEU A 287 18.65 -3.31 2.48
C LEU A 287 17.49 -3.90 1.69
N LEU A 288 17.69 -4.08 0.39
CA LEU A 288 16.82 -4.86 -0.49
C LEU A 288 17.45 -6.23 -0.69
N LEU A 289 16.84 -7.26 -0.12
CA LEU A 289 17.31 -8.63 -0.20
C LEU A 289 16.37 -9.43 -1.10
N SER A 290 16.82 -9.80 -2.31
CA SER A 290 16.06 -10.56 -3.29
C SER A 290 16.32 -12.06 -3.13
N THR A 291 15.25 -12.87 -3.16
CA THR A 291 15.29 -14.33 -3.14
C THR A 291 14.67 -14.87 -4.43
N PRO A 292 15.38 -15.70 -5.22
CA PRO A 292 14.88 -16.27 -6.46
C PRO A 292 13.56 -17.03 -6.24
N ARG A 293 12.60 -16.85 -7.16
CA ARG A 293 11.29 -17.48 -7.06
C ARG A 293 11.32 -19.01 -7.03
N ASP A 294 12.31 -19.60 -7.71
CA ASP A 294 12.48 -21.05 -7.83
C ASP A 294 13.30 -21.69 -6.69
N TYR A 295 13.61 -20.93 -5.62
CA TYR A 295 14.35 -21.41 -4.46
C TYR A 295 13.65 -22.61 -3.83
N TYR A 296 14.38 -23.74 -3.69
CA TYR A 296 13.86 -25.02 -3.21
C TYR A 296 13.98 -25.12 -1.68
N VAL A 297 12.93 -24.68 -1.00
CA VAL A 297 12.89 -24.49 0.46
C VAL A 297 11.67 -25.19 1.08
N PRO A 298 11.70 -25.58 2.35
CA PRO A 298 10.53 -26.08 3.05
C PRO A 298 9.54 -24.92 3.29
N LEU A 299 8.28 -25.09 2.84
CA LEU A 299 7.22 -24.13 3.13
C LEU A 299 6.70 -24.32 4.55
N THR A 300 6.16 -23.27 5.16
CA THR A 300 5.59 -23.36 6.53
C THR A 300 4.41 -24.31 6.63
N VAL A 301 3.68 -24.55 5.55
CA VAL A 301 2.51 -25.44 5.47
C VAL A 301 2.84 -26.88 5.07
N SER A 302 4.06 -27.16 4.62
CA SER A 302 4.43 -28.43 3.96
C SER A 302 4.93 -29.52 4.91
N GLY A 303 4.93 -29.29 6.23
CA GLY A 303 5.45 -30.25 7.21
C GLY A 303 6.94 -30.58 7.02
N GLY A 304 7.71 -29.70 6.38
CA GLY A 304 9.14 -29.86 6.09
C GLY A 304 9.44 -30.35 4.67
N ALA A 305 8.43 -30.71 3.87
CA ALA A 305 8.61 -30.99 2.45
C ALA A 305 9.03 -29.70 1.73
N LYS A 306 9.90 -29.83 0.71
CA LYS A 306 10.39 -28.68 -0.04
C LYS A 306 9.54 -28.38 -1.25
N ASP A 307 9.48 -27.09 -1.59
CA ASP A 307 8.80 -26.57 -2.78
C ASP A 307 9.56 -25.39 -3.35
N LYS A 308 9.14 -24.89 -4.50
CA LYS A 308 9.56 -23.58 -4.99
C LYS A 308 9.01 -22.48 -4.08
N LEU A 309 9.80 -21.46 -3.78
CA LEU A 309 9.36 -20.32 -2.99
C LEU A 309 8.14 -19.61 -3.62
N THR A 310 8.07 -19.51 -4.95
CA THR A 310 6.93 -18.92 -5.64
C THR A 310 5.60 -19.60 -5.33
N HIS A 311 5.61 -20.94 -5.12
CA HIS A 311 4.42 -21.72 -4.78
C HIS A 311 3.89 -21.41 -3.36
N ALA A 312 4.71 -20.85 -2.47
CA ALA A 312 4.24 -20.41 -1.15
C ALA A 312 3.07 -19.41 -1.25
N GLY A 313 3.05 -18.57 -2.32
CA GLY A 313 1.97 -17.62 -2.59
C GLY A 313 0.61 -18.26 -2.86
N LEU A 314 0.57 -19.51 -3.33
CA LEU A 314 -0.67 -20.28 -3.54
C LEU A 314 -1.39 -20.58 -2.22
N TYR A 315 -0.64 -20.60 -1.12
CA TYR A 315 -1.13 -20.85 0.24
C TYR A 315 -1.29 -19.56 1.06
N GLY A 316 -1.09 -18.40 0.43
CA GLY A 316 -1.27 -17.07 1.02
C GLY A 316 0.03 -16.36 1.35
N VAL A 317 -0.08 -15.03 1.54
CA VAL A 317 1.06 -14.15 1.79
C VAL A 317 1.82 -14.49 3.07
N ASN A 318 1.11 -14.98 4.11
CA ASN A 318 1.71 -15.36 5.38
C ASN A 318 2.60 -16.62 5.24
N VAL A 319 2.26 -17.54 4.33
CA VAL A 319 3.10 -18.72 4.03
C VAL A 319 4.39 -18.29 3.34
N SER A 320 4.32 -17.40 2.35
CA SER A 320 5.50 -16.84 1.69
C SER A 320 6.41 -16.10 2.68
N LYS A 321 5.81 -15.21 3.49
CA LYS A 321 6.52 -14.44 4.52
C LYS A 321 7.19 -15.35 5.54
N GLY A 322 6.44 -16.30 6.14
CA GLY A 322 6.96 -17.22 7.14
C GLY A 322 8.03 -18.18 6.60
N THR A 323 7.96 -18.52 5.31
CA THR A 323 9.01 -19.31 4.64
C THR A 323 10.33 -18.52 4.57
N LEU A 324 10.28 -17.22 4.26
CA LEU A 324 11.45 -16.33 4.28
C LEU A 324 11.97 -16.08 5.70
N GLU A 325 11.09 -15.93 6.69
CA GLU A 325 11.45 -15.81 8.10
C GLU A 325 12.28 -17.03 8.56
N ASN A 326 11.84 -18.24 8.20
CA ASN A 326 12.57 -19.49 8.48
C ASN A 326 13.90 -19.57 7.69
N LEU A 327 13.92 -19.15 6.42
CA LEU A 327 15.12 -19.19 5.58
C LEU A 327 16.21 -18.29 6.14
N TYR A 328 15.85 -17.08 6.59
CA TYR A 328 16.82 -16.05 7.01
C TYR A 328 16.97 -15.94 8.54
N ASP A 329 16.26 -16.75 9.32
CA ASP A 329 16.22 -16.68 10.79
C ASP A 329 15.98 -15.23 11.28
N THR A 330 14.94 -14.61 10.74
CA THR A 330 14.59 -13.22 11.01
C THR A 330 13.07 -13.02 11.08
N GLU A 331 12.63 -12.03 11.82
CA GLU A 331 11.23 -11.64 11.89
C GLU A 331 10.93 -10.60 10.81
N ILE A 332 9.84 -10.80 10.07
CA ILE A 332 9.34 -9.89 9.05
C ILE A 332 7.91 -9.50 9.42
N PRO A 333 7.72 -8.46 10.27
CA PRO A 333 6.40 -8.13 10.81
C PRO A 333 5.43 -7.61 9.75
N TYR A 334 5.94 -7.03 8.68
CA TYR A 334 5.13 -6.37 7.66
C TYR A 334 5.27 -7.02 6.30
N TYR A 335 4.21 -6.85 5.48
CA TYR A 335 4.27 -7.17 4.06
C TYR A 335 3.58 -6.09 3.23
N LEU A 336 3.94 -6.05 1.96
CA LEU A 336 3.29 -5.31 0.91
C LEU A 336 3.19 -6.23 -0.29
N ARG A 337 1.97 -6.57 -0.69
CA ARG A 337 1.66 -7.45 -1.81
C ARG A 337 0.97 -6.65 -2.90
N MET A 338 1.42 -6.82 -4.13
CA MET A 338 0.85 -6.16 -5.30
C MET A 338 0.81 -7.09 -6.51
N ASN A 339 -0.11 -6.83 -7.43
CA ASN A 339 -0.17 -7.47 -8.73
C ASN A 339 0.30 -6.52 -9.83
N PHE A 340 0.26 -6.94 -11.08
CA PHE A 340 0.69 -6.13 -12.22
C PHE A 340 -0.09 -4.84 -12.39
N SER A 341 -1.42 -4.88 -12.26
CA SER A 341 -2.26 -3.67 -12.35
C SER A 341 -1.90 -2.67 -11.26
N GLY A 342 -1.82 -3.14 -10.01
CA GLY A 342 -1.46 -2.29 -8.87
C GLY A 342 -0.07 -1.69 -8.99
N PHE A 343 0.89 -2.47 -9.51
CA PHE A 343 2.23 -1.94 -9.77
C PHE A 343 2.23 -0.81 -10.81
N ILE A 344 1.51 -0.99 -11.93
CA ILE A 344 1.37 0.03 -12.98
C ILE A 344 0.75 1.30 -12.38
N ASP A 345 -0.37 1.16 -11.66
CA ASP A 345 -1.10 2.28 -11.08
C ASP A 345 -0.25 3.08 -10.06
N ILE A 346 0.54 2.39 -9.23
CA ILE A 346 1.46 3.04 -8.27
C ILE A 346 2.50 3.88 -9.02
N ILE A 347 3.17 3.32 -10.02
CA ILE A 347 4.21 4.05 -10.76
C ILE A 347 3.62 5.23 -11.54
N ASP A 348 2.43 5.07 -12.13
CA ASP A 348 1.75 6.13 -12.86
C ASP A 348 1.27 7.25 -11.93
N ALA A 349 0.76 6.91 -10.73
CA ALA A 349 0.40 7.88 -9.70
C ALA A 349 1.61 8.70 -9.20
N LEU A 350 2.80 8.09 -9.21
CA LEU A 350 4.06 8.79 -8.92
C LEU A 350 4.52 9.72 -10.07
N GLY A 351 3.87 9.66 -11.24
CA GLY A 351 4.28 10.39 -12.44
C GLY A 351 5.52 9.80 -13.10
N GLY A 352 5.70 8.47 -12.99
CA GLY A 352 6.85 7.74 -13.51
C GLY A 352 8.07 7.77 -12.60
N ILE A 353 9.04 6.88 -12.88
CA ILE A 353 10.30 6.73 -12.15
C ILE A 353 11.49 6.72 -13.12
N ASP A 354 12.71 6.97 -12.60
CA ASP A 354 13.95 6.93 -13.38
C ASP A 354 14.74 5.67 -13.01
N VAL A 355 14.71 4.64 -13.88
CA VAL A 355 15.44 3.39 -13.68
C VAL A 355 16.79 3.41 -14.38
N TYR A 356 17.80 2.83 -13.75
CA TYR A 356 19.13 2.67 -14.35
C TYR A 356 19.24 1.30 -15.02
N SER A 357 19.58 1.27 -16.32
CA SER A 357 19.89 0.04 -17.05
C SER A 357 21.40 -0.08 -17.26
N PRO A 358 22.02 -1.23 -16.92
CA PRO A 358 23.45 -1.45 -17.13
C PRO A 358 23.80 -1.58 -18.62
N GLU A 359 22.87 -1.99 -19.44
CA GLU A 359 23.02 -2.13 -20.89
C GLU A 359 21.72 -1.77 -21.64
N ALA A 360 21.84 -1.58 -22.97
CA ALA A 360 20.66 -1.28 -23.78
C ALA A 360 19.93 -2.58 -24.20
N PHE A 361 18.60 -2.58 -24.11
CA PHE A 361 17.76 -3.69 -24.56
C PHE A 361 16.37 -3.21 -25.00
N THR A 362 15.61 -4.08 -25.66
CA THR A 362 14.26 -3.77 -26.14
C THR A 362 13.25 -4.81 -25.68
N VAL A 363 12.12 -4.35 -25.18
CA VAL A 363 10.93 -5.16 -24.90
C VAL A 363 9.84 -4.73 -25.88
N GLU A 364 9.68 -5.49 -26.95
CA GLU A 364 8.65 -5.22 -27.96
C GLU A 364 7.22 -5.55 -27.43
N PRO A 365 6.18 -4.76 -27.74
CA PRO A 365 6.21 -3.47 -28.45
C PRO A 365 6.32 -2.25 -27.51
N ILE A 366 6.81 -2.44 -26.28
CA ILE A 366 6.65 -1.49 -25.15
C ILE A 366 7.70 -0.38 -25.20
N MET A 367 9.00 -0.73 -25.16
CA MET A 367 10.06 0.27 -25.09
C MET A 367 11.44 -0.30 -25.43
N THR A 368 12.31 0.55 -26.03
CA THR A 368 13.76 0.34 -26.07
C THR A 368 14.42 1.12 -24.94
N TYR A 369 15.04 0.41 -24.00
CA TYR A 369 15.81 0.99 -22.89
C TYR A 369 17.24 1.22 -23.36
N ARG A 370 17.79 2.39 -23.02
CA ARG A 370 19.20 2.71 -23.27
C ARG A 370 20.05 2.39 -22.04
N GLN A 371 21.31 2.17 -22.23
CA GLN A 371 22.26 2.14 -21.11
C GLN A 371 22.22 3.47 -20.34
N GLY A 372 22.17 3.41 -19.00
CA GLY A 372 22.01 4.56 -18.12
C GLY A 372 20.55 4.76 -17.69
N TYR A 373 20.23 5.98 -17.27
CA TYR A 373 18.90 6.30 -16.76
C TYR A 373 17.83 6.41 -17.85
N ASN A 374 16.68 5.80 -17.59
CA ASN A 374 15.49 5.82 -18.43
C ASN A 374 14.30 6.26 -17.58
N HIS A 375 13.59 7.31 -18.03
CA HIS A 375 12.30 7.68 -17.43
C HIS A 375 11.22 6.75 -17.97
N VAL A 376 10.48 6.08 -17.06
CA VAL A 376 9.52 5.04 -17.41
C VAL A 376 8.19 5.27 -16.68
N ASN A 377 7.08 5.01 -17.39
CA ASN A 377 5.74 4.91 -16.80
C ASN A 377 5.51 3.51 -16.21
N GLY A 378 4.31 3.25 -15.65
CA GLY A 378 4.00 1.99 -14.98
C GLY A 378 4.16 0.76 -15.88
N LEU A 379 3.63 0.79 -17.10
CA LEU A 379 3.75 -0.33 -18.05
C LEU A 379 5.21 -0.57 -18.46
N GLN A 380 5.96 0.50 -18.70
CA GLN A 380 7.38 0.42 -19.05
C GLN A 380 8.23 -0.08 -17.87
N ALA A 381 7.92 0.37 -16.64
CA ALA A 381 8.59 -0.12 -15.44
C ALA A 381 8.32 -1.62 -15.19
N LEU A 382 7.07 -2.07 -15.45
CA LEU A 382 6.71 -3.48 -15.37
C LEU A 382 7.49 -4.31 -16.40
N ALA A 383 7.57 -3.84 -17.63
CA ALA A 383 8.34 -4.50 -18.70
C ALA A 383 9.83 -4.60 -18.33
N PHE A 384 10.42 -3.53 -17.79
CA PHE A 384 11.79 -3.52 -17.27
C PHE A 384 12.01 -4.56 -16.16
N ALA A 385 11.09 -4.60 -15.18
CA ALA A 385 11.18 -5.52 -14.03
C ALA A 385 10.97 -7.00 -14.39
N ARG A 386 10.29 -7.29 -15.51
CA ARG A 386 10.01 -8.68 -15.96
C ARG A 386 11.00 -9.21 -16.97
N GLU A 387 11.81 -8.34 -17.57
CA GLU A 387 12.72 -8.75 -18.65
C GLU A 387 13.82 -9.69 -18.14
N ARG A 388 14.02 -10.80 -18.85
CA ARG A 388 15.03 -11.82 -18.54
C ARG A 388 15.76 -12.34 -19.77
N TYR A 389 15.13 -12.28 -20.95
CA TYR A 389 15.64 -12.90 -22.17
C TYR A 389 16.72 -12.05 -22.86
N SER A 390 16.66 -10.74 -22.68
CA SER A 390 17.66 -9.80 -23.23
C SER A 390 19.02 -9.87 -22.52
N PHE A 391 19.10 -10.56 -21.37
CA PHE A 391 20.28 -10.58 -20.54
C PHE A 391 20.89 -11.99 -20.40
N SER A 392 22.22 -12.07 -20.37
CA SER A 392 22.91 -13.33 -20.14
C SER A 392 22.67 -13.91 -18.73
N GLY A 393 22.35 -13.04 -17.76
CA GLY A 393 22.03 -13.38 -16.36
C GLY A 393 20.64 -13.98 -16.15
N GLY A 394 19.74 -13.88 -17.14
CA GLY A 394 18.40 -14.47 -17.09
C GLY A 394 17.60 -14.03 -15.86
N ASP A 395 17.20 -15.00 -15.03
CA ASP A 395 16.40 -14.77 -13.84
C ASP A 395 17.09 -13.92 -12.77
N ARG A 396 18.41 -14.04 -12.65
CA ARG A 396 19.20 -13.19 -11.74
C ARG A 396 19.10 -11.72 -12.13
N GLN A 397 19.24 -11.40 -13.42
CA GLN A 397 19.11 -10.03 -13.91
C GLN A 397 17.69 -9.49 -13.68
N ARG A 398 16.67 -10.34 -13.81
CA ARG A 398 15.29 -9.96 -13.45
C ARG A 398 15.20 -9.51 -11.99
N GLY A 399 15.80 -10.25 -11.07
CA GLY A 399 15.87 -9.86 -9.66
C GLY A 399 16.57 -8.52 -9.43
N GLU A 400 17.68 -8.26 -10.14
CA GLU A 400 18.40 -6.99 -10.10
C GLU A 400 17.53 -5.84 -10.66
N ASN A 401 16.85 -6.06 -11.77
CA ASN A 401 15.91 -5.08 -12.36
C ASN A 401 14.74 -4.76 -11.40
N GLN A 402 14.20 -5.75 -10.71
CA GLN A 402 13.15 -5.57 -9.70
C GLN A 402 13.64 -4.70 -8.53
N MET A 403 14.84 -4.97 -8.03
CA MET A 403 15.44 -4.15 -6.96
C MET A 403 15.75 -2.73 -7.44
N GLU A 404 16.16 -2.55 -8.71
CA GLU A 404 16.40 -1.22 -9.28
C GLU A 404 15.09 -0.41 -9.37
N VAL A 405 13.98 -1.03 -9.80
CA VAL A 405 12.66 -0.38 -9.82
C VAL A 405 12.24 0.05 -8.42
N ILE A 406 12.44 -0.79 -7.39
CA ILE A 406 12.15 -0.44 -6.00
C ILE A 406 13.04 0.73 -5.54
N ARG A 407 14.33 0.71 -5.87
CA ARG A 407 15.27 1.80 -5.58
C ARG A 407 14.82 3.12 -6.22
N ALA A 408 14.46 3.08 -7.51
CA ALA A 408 13.96 4.24 -8.24
C ALA A 408 12.65 4.78 -7.65
N THR A 409 11.75 3.88 -7.22
CA THR A 409 10.51 4.23 -6.53
C THR A 409 10.79 4.91 -5.18
N ILE A 410 11.70 4.38 -4.37
CA ILE A 410 12.13 5.00 -3.11
C ILE A 410 12.71 6.40 -3.37
N ALA A 411 13.59 6.55 -4.36
CA ALA A 411 14.16 7.83 -4.74
C ALA A 411 13.10 8.85 -5.17
N LYS A 412 12.10 8.41 -5.96
CA LYS A 412 10.96 9.25 -6.37
C LYS A 412 10.13 9.71 -5.17
N CYS A 413 9.82 8.82 -4.23
CA CYS A 413 9.08 9.12 -3.00
C CYS A 413 9.80 10.13 -2.10
N GLN A 414 11.12 10.29 -2.22
CA GLN A 414 11.91 11.27 -1.47
C GLN A 414 11.86 12.68 -2.06
N THR A 415 11.29 12.86 -3.25
CA THR A 415 11.25 14.17 -3.91
C THR A 415 10.23 15.11 -3.26
N SER A 416 10.54 16.41 -3.23
CA SER A 416 9.65 17.42 -2.66
C SER A 416 8.29 17.50 -3.37
N SER A 417 8.22 17.20 -4.68
CA SER A 417 6.98 17.20 -5.44
C SER A 417 6.03 16.09 -4.99
N MET A 418 6.56 14.88 -4.70
CA MET A 418 5.79 13.77 -4.16
C MET A 418 5.16 14.11 -2.82
N LEU A 419 5.95 14.71 -1.95
CA LEU A 419 5.53 15.06 -0.60
C LEU A 419 4.44 16.15 -0.59
N LEU A 420 4.43 17.04 -1.58
CA LEU A 420 3.39 18.07 -1.74
C LEU A 420 2.09 17.48 -2.33
N ASN A 421 2.18 16.45 -3.15
CA ASN A 421 1.04 15.80 -3.81
C ASN A 421 0.67 14.46 -3.15
N TYR A 422 1.14 14.24 -1.91
CA TYR A 422 0.96 12.98 -1.17
C TYR A 422 -0.50 12.48 -1.15
N GLN A 423 -1.45 13.39 -0.96
CA GLN A 423 -2.87 13.04 -0.92
C GLN A 423 -3.37 12.48 -2.25
N GLU A 424 -3.04 13.15 -3.37
CA GLU A 424 -3.45 12.73 -4.71
C GLU A 424 -2.85 11.35 -5.07
N VAL A 425 -1.58 11.14 -4.67
CA VAL A 425 -0.92 9.84 -4.86
C VAL A 425 -1.60 8.76 -4.02
N MET A 426 -1.88 9.00 -2.73
CA MET A 426 -2.53 8.02 -1.86
C MET A 426 -3.94 7.67 -2.35
N GLU A 427 -4.72 8.65 -2.85
CA GLU A 427 -6.02 8.39 -3.48
C GLU A 427 -5.87 7.55 -4.76
N GLY A 428 -4.84 7.80 -5.57
CA GLY A 428 -4.57 7.07 -6.80
C GLY A 428 -4.13 5.61 -6.60
N ILE A 429 -3.49 5.30 -5.47
CA ILE A 429 -3.00 3.94 -5.16
C ILE A 429 -3.91 3.17 -4.20
N ALA A 430 -5.04 3.74 -3.77
CA ALA A 430 -5.97 3.06 -2.89
C ALA A 430 -6.52 1.78 -3.53
N GLY A 431 -6.37 0.63 -2.84
CA GLY A 431 -6.83 -0.67 -3.33
C GLY A 431 -5.94 -1.34 -4.39
N THR A 432 -4.80 -0.73 -4.77
CA THR A 432 -3.87 -1.29 -5.77
C THR A 432 -2.88 -2.28 -5.14
N PHE A 433 -2.73 -2.27 -3.82
CA PHE A 433 -1.89 -3.19 -3.07
C PHE A 433 -2.56 -3.61 -1.76
N GLU A 434 -2.01 -4.64 -1.15
CA GLU A 434 -2.40 -5.16 0.14
C GLU A 434 -1.22 -5.07 1.11
N SER A 435 -1.45 -4.59 2.34
CA SER A 435 -0.41 -4.42 3.35
C SER A 435 -0.98 -4.45 4.76
N ASN A 436 -0.19 -4.97 5.71
CA ASN A 436 -0.45 -4.88 7.13
C ASN A 436 0.38 -3.81 7.85
N ILE A 437 1.04 -2.91 7.09
CA ILE A 437 1.80 -1.80 7.68
C ILE A 437 0.81 -0.79 8.27
N GLU A 438 0.93 -0.52 9.56
CA GLU A 438 0.06 0.44 10.24
C GLU A 438 0.16 1.85 9.64
N GLN A 439 -0.98 2.52 9.53
CA GLN A 439 -1.07 3.88 9.00
C GLN A 439 -0.12 4.85 9.70
N GLU A 440 0.00 4.73 11.03
CA GLU A 440 0.89 5.54 11.86
C GLU A 440 2.36 5.37 11.45
N ARG A 441 2.76 4.17 11.05
CA ARG A 441 4.15 3.90 10.61
C ARG A 441 4.43 4.52 9.25
N ILE A 442 3.53 4.39 8.30
CA ILE A 442 3.64 5.06 6.99
C ILE A 442 3.75 6.57 7.19
N ALA A 443 2.85 7.14 7.99
CA ALA A 443 2.85 8.56 8.29
C ALA A 443 4.14 9.04 8.98
N GLN A 444 4.72 8.23 9.89
CA GLN A 444 6.01 8.54 10.51
C GLN A 444 7.15 8.56 9.50
N LEU A 445 7.19 7.62 8.56
CA LEU A 445 8.21 7.58 7.50
C LEU A 445 8.11 8.80 6.58
N VAL A 446 6.90 9.12 6.12
CA VAL A 446 6.64 10.31 5.29
C VAL A 446 7.02 11.60 6.04
N SER A 447 6.62 11.69 7.32
CA SER A 447 6.95 12.83 8.18
C SER A 447 8.47 12.98 8.35
N ALA A 448 9.16 11.90 8.67
CA ALA A 448 10.62 11.93 8.84
C ALA A 448 11.30 12.43 7.54
N GLN A 449 10.88 11.95 6.38
CA GLN A 449 11.46 12.38 5.11
C GLN A 449 11.15 13.85 4.78
N LEU A 450 9.91 14.32 5.07
CA LEU A 450 9.51 15.72 4.86
C LEU A 450 10.38 16.73 5.65
N PHE A 451 10.69 16.38 6.90
CA PHE A 451 11.34 17.31 7.82
C PHE A 451 12.85 17.13 7.92
N GLU A 452 13.35 15.93 7.74
CA GLU A 452 14.78 15.65 7.85
C GLU A 452 15.51 15.75 6.51
N LYS A 453 14.83 15.58 5.37
CA LYS A 453 15.39 15.67 4.01
C LYS A 453 16.71 14.92 3.85
N SER A 454 16.84 13.78 4.51
CA SER A 454 18.07 13.00 4.50
C SER A 454 18.07 12.01 3.35
N ASP A 455 19.23 11.82 2.74
CA ASP A 455 19.46 10.77 1.75
C ASP A 455 19.49 9.40 2.45
N TRP A 456 18.87 8.40 1.84
CA TRP A 456 18.89 7.03 2.31
C TRP A 456 19.96 6.23 1.59
N ASN A 457 20.75 5.47 2.34
CA ASN A 457 21.65 4.49 1.78
C ASN A 457 20.88 3.22 1.42
N VAL A 458 20.67 2.96 0.13
CA VAL A 458 19.93 1.77 -0.35
C VAL A 458 20.95 0.78 -0.92
N VAL A 459 21.11 -0.35 -0.23
CA VAL A 459 21.98 -1.45 -0.63
C VAL A 459 21.12 -2.61 -1.11
N SER A 460 21.51 -3.28 -2.19
CA SER A 460 20.83 -4.43 -2.75
C SER A 460 21.70 -5.66 -2.68
N TYR A 461 21.12 -6.80 -2.32
CA TYR A 461 21.77 -8.10 -2.32
C TYR A 461 20.81 -9.16 -2.87
N SER A 462 21.30 -10.11 -3.66
CA SER A 462 20.55 -11.24 -4.16
C SER A 462 21.25 -12.53 -3.73
N VAL A 463 20.52 -13.46 -3.13
CA VAL A 463 21.04 -14.79 -2.87
C VAL A 463 21.11 -15.59 -4.18
N ASP A 464 21.96 -16.60 -4.23
CA ASP A 464 22.24 -17.42 -5.41
C ASP A 464 22.02 -18.90 -5.13
N GLY A 465 22.05 -19.73 -6.19
CA GLY A 465 21.88 -21.17 -6.08
C GLY A 465 22.20 -21.90 -7.37
N SER A 466 22.02 -23.18 -7.38
CA SER A 466 22.24 -24.05 -8.54
C SER A 466 20.95 -24.68 -9.04
N GLY A 467 20.78 -24.68 -10.39
CA GLY A 467 19.63 -25.30 -11.03
C GLY A 467 19.60 -26.82 -10.83
N SER A 468 18.43 -27.37 -10.56
CA SER A 468 18.16 -28.80 -10.41
C SER A 468 16.75 -29.13 -10.87
N ARG A 469 16.42 -30.41 -10.96
CA ARG A 469 15.03 -30.88 -11.14
C ARG A 469 14.65 -31.75 -9.95
N GLN A 470 13.57 -31.41 -9.28
CA GLN A 470 13.09 -32.09 -8.08
C GLN A 470 11.56 -32.21 -8.08
N THR A 471 11.03 -33.14 -7.32
CA THR A 471 9.61 -33.12 -6.95
C THR A 471 9.36 -32.07 -5.90
N THR A 472 8.22 -31.40 -5.94
CA THR A 472 7.83 -30.36 -5.01
C THR A 472 6.57 -30.75 -4.23
N TYR A 473 6.33 -30.07 -3.11
CA TYR A 473 5.13 -30.31 -2.29
C TYR A 473 3.84 -30.05 -3.09
N SER A 474 3.79 -28.98 -3.89
CA SER A 474 2.62 -28.62 -4.69
C SER A 474 2.47 -29.47 -5.96
N MET A 475 3.51 -30.21 -6.37
CA MET A 475 3.51 -31.04 -7.57
C MET A 475 4.10 -32.42 -7.26
N PRO A 476 3.39 -33.25 -6.45
CA PRO A 476 3.84 -34.59 -6.10
C PRO A 476 3.89 -35.48 -7.33
N GLY A 477 4.94 -36.29 -7.44
CA GLY A 477 5.10 -37.24 -8.56
C GLY A 477 5.73 -36.62 -9.85
N ARG A 478 5.87 -35.29 -9.93
CA ARG A 478 6.47 -34.63 -11.11
C ARG A 478 7.78 -33.93 -10.76
N SER A 479 8.78 -34.05 -11.64
CA SER A 479 10.05 -33.35 -11.47
C SER A 479 10.06 -32.06 -12.26
N VAL A 480 10.14 -30.94 -11.56
CA VAL A 480 10.17 -29.58 -12.12
C VAL A 480 11.51 -28.90 -11.86
N TYR A 481 11.81 -27.83 -12.61
CA TYR A 481 12.99 -27.02 -12.36
C TYR A 481 12.89 -26.36 -10.99
N VAL A 482 13.98 -26.41 -10.22
CA VAL A 482 14.14 -25.73 -8.93
C VAL A 482 15.54 -25.16 -8.83
N MET A 483 15.73 -24.17 -7.96
CA MET A 483 17.04 -23.63 -7.60
C MET A 483 17.41 -24.10 -6.19
N ILE A 484 18.46 -24.93 -6.08
CA ILE A 484 19.00 -25.35 -4.79
C ILE A 484 19.78 -24.19 -4.18
N PRO A 485 19.41 -23.70 -2.97
CA PRO A 485 20.09 -22.59 -2.31
C PRO A 485 21.59 -22.79 -2.15
N ASP A 486 22.39 -21.77 -2.50
CA ASP A 486 23.76 -21.68 -2.05
C ASP A 486 23.77 -21.13 -0.61
N GLN A 487 24.08 -22.02 0.34
CA GLN A 487 24.01 -21.71 1.77
C GLN A 487 24.96 -20.55 2.16
N SER A 488 26.07 -20.37 1.45
CA SER A 488 27.01 -19.29 1.74
C SER A 488 26.38 -17.92 1.47
N THR A 489 25.58 -17.78 0.40
CA THR A 489 24.85 -16.55 0.07
C THR A 489 23.69 -16.29 1.03
N VAL A 490 23.03 -17.35 1.50
CA VAL A 490 21.97 -17.28 2.52
C VAL A 490 22.54 -16.82 3.87
N ASP A 491 23.69 -17.38 4.28
CA ASP A 491 24.35 -17.00 5.55
C ASP A 491 24.86 -15.55 5.50
N HIS A 492 25.37 -15.12 4.34
CA HIS A 492 25.73 -13.70 4.14
C HIS A 492 24.50 -12.78 4.21
N ALA A 493 23.36 -13.16 3.60
CA ALA A 493 22.12 -12.42 3.70
C ALA A 493 21.60 -12.27 5.15
N ARG A 494 21.73 -13.35 5.96
CA ARG A 494 21.41 -13.30 7.41
C ARG A 494 22.27 -12.27 8.13
N GLU A 495 23.56 -12.25 7.82
CA GLU A 495 24.50 -11.30 8.41
C GLU A 495 24.18 -9.85 8.02
N LEU A 496 23.85 -9.58 6.74
CA LEU A 496 23.41 -8.25 6.29
C LEU A 496 22.16 -7.78 7.02
N LEU A 497 21.15 -8.65 7.18
CA LEU A 497 19.92 -8.34 7.93
C LEU A 497 20.23 -8.00 9.40
N ARG A 498 21.13 -8.78 10.03
CA ARG A 498 21.59 -8.54 11.41
C ARG A 498 22.29 -7.18 11.53
N GLN A 499 23.18 -6.84 10.59
CA GLN A 499 23.91 -5.58 10.58
C GLN A 499 22.98 -4.37 10.45
N VAL A 500 22.01 -4.43 9.52
CA VAL A 500 21.00 -3.36 9.38
C VAL A 500 20.19 -3.20 10.67
N ARG A 501 19.77 -4.31 11.30
CA ARG A 501 19.06 -4.27 12.58
C ARG A 501 19.90 -3.67 13.70
N ALA A 502 21.20 -3.97 13.74
CA ALA A 502 22.15 -3.40 14.70
C ALA A 502 22.51 -1.92 14.43
N GLY A 503 22.11 -1.37 13.28
CA GLY A 503 22.44 -0.01 12.87
C GLY A 503 23.86 0.14 12.31
N GLU A 504 24.46 -0.95 11.85
CA GLU A 504 25.73 -0.94 11.13
C GLU A 504 25.50 -0.44 9.69
N ILE A 505 26.37 0.41 9.17
CA ILE A 505 26.22 0.95 7.81
C ILE A 505 26.83 -0.02 6.81
N LEU A 506 25.99 -0.51 5.89
CA LEU A 506 26.43 -1.35 4.79
C LEU A 506 27.08 -0.51 3.69
N THR A 507 28.11 -1.06 3.05
CA THR A 507 28.67 -0.54 1.81
C THR A 507 28.16 -1.39 0.64
N GLN A 508 27.92 -0.77 -0.50
CA GLN A 508 27.58 -1.50 -1.73
C GLN A 508 28.81 -2.30 -2.15
N GLU A 509 28.70 -3.62 -2.22
CA GLU A 509 29.77 -4.51 -2.70
C GLU A 509 29.85 -4.53 -4.23
#